data_a658861cf633d22d6d04a3069ba1d264
#
_entry.id   a658861cf633d22d6d04a3069ba1d264
#
_cell.length_a   1.000
_cell.length_b   1.000
_cell.length_c   1.000
_cell.angle_alpha   90.00
_cell.angle_beta   90.00
_cell.angle_gamma   90.00
#
_symmetry.space_group_name_H-M   'P 1'
#
loop_
_entity.id
_entity.type
_entity.pdbx_description
1 polymer ?
#
loop_
_entity_poly.entity_id
_entity_poly.type
_entity_poly.pdbx_seq_one_letter_code
_entity_poly.pdbx_strand_id
1 'polypeptide(L)'
;MSLPIVNVFSEPYEVWEERRATSDEMLEHYRVHNVFNSNVRTRKIASISTHVDAASYMANRGADNGLENFIDRFLDNSLDYKSFRNQMPTRTPPALFVYQQKYPNYSMTDVDNAINEIKQTLSDGQYLFHGGLWPDLNSNSLELKSPFSTSFCPQVALRNAEWRGQAYDAGQIDLFVLRAVNPQSNVFAFPRKGTKMGNEKEVLFASGAKLILRNRMLIKKNYSVAKSDGEYGCLSKDVPIFVIQVDIS
;
A
#
# COMPACT_ATOMS: atom_id res chain seq x y z
N MET A 1 -14.29 13.98 13.09
CA MET A 1 -13.50 13.31 14.16
C MET A 1 -12.31 12.66 13.49
N SER A 2 -11.15 12.60 14.18
CA SER A 2 -9.96 11.97 13.61
C SER A 2 -9.90 10.49 13.98
N LEU A 3 -9.47 9.67 13.01
CA LEU A 3 -9.32 8.22 13.15
C LEU A 3 -8.08 7.87 13.99
N PRO A 4 -8.05 6.75 14.73
CA PRO A 4 -6.85 6.30 15.43
C PRO A 4 -5.66 6.12 14.47
N ILE A 5 -4.44 6.32 14.97
CA ILE A 5 -3.22 6.01 14.20
C ILE A 5 -3.00 4.50 14.15
N VAL A 6 -2.81 3.99 12.95
CA VAL A 6 -2.48 2.57 12.69
C VAL A 6 -1.05 2.49 12.17
N ASN A 7 -0.12 2.11 13.04
CA ASN A 7 1.29 1.93 12.69
C ASN A 7 1.59 0.46 12.41
N VAL A 8 1.55 0.05 11.15
CA VAL A 8 1.80 -1.34 10.73
C VAL A 8 3.23 -1.83 10.98
N PHE A 9 4.15 -0.93 11.32
CA PHE A 9 5.54 -1.21 11.68
C PHE A 9 5.85 -0.86 13.14
N SER A 10 4.85 -0.91 14.03
CA SER A 10 5.08 -0.82 15.49
C SER A 10 5.97 -1.97 15.99
N GLU A 11 5.90 -3.12 15.32
CA GLU A 11 6.87 -4.20 15.41
C GLU A 11 7.59 -4.33 14.07
N PRO A 12 8.91 -4.60 14.04
CA PRO A 12 9.64 -4.70 12.79
C PRO A 12 9.30 -5.97 12.02
N TYR A 13 9.17 -5.87 10.68
CA TYR A 13 9.19 -7.03 9.80
C TYR A 13 10.62 -7.50 9.60
N GLU A 14 10.92 -8.72 10.01
CA GLU A 14 12.24 -9.33 9.87
C GLU A 14 12.35 -10.14 8.58
N VAL A 15 13.35 -9.83 7.76
CA VAL A 15 13.69 -10.57 6.56
C VAL A 15 14.79 -11.57 6.90
N TRP A 16 14.53 -12.83 6.62
CA TRP A 16 15.45 -13.93 6.90
C TRP A 16 15.92 -14.60 5.62
N GLU A 17 17.18 -14.99 5.61
CA GLU A 17 17.69 -16.00 4.70
C GLU A 17 17.15 -17.37 5.15
N GLU A 18 16.60 -18.13 4.20
CA GLU A 18 16.00 -19.43 4.49
C GLU A 18 16.71 -20.51 3.65
N ARG A 19 16.89 -21.68 4.23
CA ARG A 19 17.28 -22.89 3.52
C ARG A 19 16.22 -23.97 3.66
N ARG A 20 16.24 -24.94 2.80
CA ARG A 20 15.41 -26.13 2.98
C ARG A 20 15.78 -26.84 4.28
N ALA A 21 14.76 -27.24 5.01
CA ALA A 21 14.88 -28.10 6.18
C ALA A 21 15.31 -29.52 5.76
N THR A 22 16.13 -30.16 6.57
CA THR A 22 16.38 -31.60 6.45
C THR A 22 15.17 -32.41 6.91
N SER A 23 15.11 -33.70 6.58
CA SER A 23 14.01 -34.56 7.03
C SER A 23 13.90 -34.61 8.55
N ASP A 24 15.03 -34.64 9.25
CA ASP A 24 15.06 -34.68 10.71
C ASP A 24 14.54 -33.37 11.33
N GLU A 25 14.93 -32.22 10.76
CA GLU A 25 14.42 -30.91 11.20
C GLU A 25 12.91 -30.76 10.95
N MET A 26 12.41 -31.27 9.82
CA MET A 26 10.97 -31.29 9.55
C MET A 26 10.20 -32.17 10.52
N LEU A 27 10.73 -33.35 10.86
CA LEU A 27 10.11 -34.25 11.85
C LEU A 27 10.14 -33.66 13.25
N GLU A 28 11.25 -33.04 13.66
CA GLU A 28 11.36 -32.37 14.96
C GLU A 28 10.37 -31.20 15.06
N HIS A 29 10.29 -30.36 14.03
CA HIS A 29 9.32 -29.26 13.98
C HIS A 29 7.87 -29.78 14.06
N TYR A 30 7.58 -30.89 13.36
CA TYR A 30 6.26 -31.52 13.44
C TYR A 30 5.94 -32.03 14.85
N ARG A 31 6.89 -32.67 15.54
CA ARG A 31 6.70 -33.15 16.91
C ARG A 31 6.35 -32.03 17.88
N VAL A 32 6.98 -30.85 17.71
CA VAL A 32 6.78 -29.70 18.61
C VAL A 32 5.53 -28.90 18.27
N HIS A 33 5.26 -28.68 16.98
CA HIS A 33 4.25 -27.73 16.52
C HIS A 33 3.07 -28.36 15.78
N ASN A 34 3.10 -29.67 15.56
CA ASN A 34 2.11 -30.42 14.76
C ASN A 34 1.91 -29.88 13.32
N VAL A 35 2.95 -29.22 12.77
CA VAL A 35 2.98 -28.66 11.42
C VAL A 35 4.35 -28.94 10.80
N PHE A 36 4.38 -29.38 9.54
CA PHE A 36 5.64 -29.50 8.81
C PHE A 36 6.12 -28.11 8.34
N ASN A 37 7.39 -27.80 8.64
CA ASN A 37 8.05 -26.62 8.08
C ASN A 37 9.17 -27.07 7.14
N SER A 38 9.05 -26.70 5.87
CA SER A 38 10.02 -27.07 4.83
C SER A 38 11.24 -26.13 4.76
N ASN A 39 11.21 -25.02 5.51
CA ASN A 39 12.29 -24.03 5.52
C ASN A 39 12.78 -23.73 6.94
N VAL A 40 14.07 -23.51 7.07
CA VAL A 40 14.72 -23.08 8.31
C VAL A 40 15.34 -21.70 8.10
N ARG A 41 15.03 -20.77 9.00
CA ARG A 41 15.68 -19.46 9.04
C ARG A 41 17.11 -19.59 9.50
N THR A 42 18.07 -19.03 8.76
CA THR A 42 19.49 -19.16 9.03
C THR A 42 20.11 -17.85 9.51
N ARG A 43 19.88 -16.77 8.79
CA ARG A 43 20.45 -15.46 9.09
C ARG A 43 19.43 -14.36 8.85
N LYS A 44 19.32 -13.42 9.77
CA LYS A 44 18.54 -12.20 9.58
C LYS A 44 19.27 -11.27 8.60
N ILE A 45 18.61 -10.93 7.49
CA ILE A 45 19.17 -10.11 6.42
C ILE A 45 18.81 -8.63 6.64
N ALA A 46 17.57 -8.36 7.06
CA ALA A 46 17.08 -7.00 7.28
C ALA A 46 16.01 -6.96 8.37
N SER A 47 15.82 -5.78 8.91
CA SER A 47 14.73 -5.44 9.84
C SER A 47 14.06 -4.16 9.31
N ILE A 48 12.79 -4.25 8.98
CA ILE A 48 12.00 -3.15 8.40
C ILE A 48 11.12 -2.60 9.51
N SER A 49 11.44 -1.41 9.98
CA SER A 49 10.82 -0.78 11.16
C SER A 49 10.12 0.54 10.86
N THR A 50 10.29 1.06 9.64
CA THR A 50 9.65 2.30 9.21
C THR A 50 8.94 2.14 7.88
N HIS A 51 8.00 3.03 7.59
CA HIS A 51 7.29 3.07 6.31
C HIS A 51 8.25 3.37 5.13
N VAL A 52 9.28 4.18 5.36
CA VAL A 52 10.31 4.47 4.35
C VAL A 52 11.17 3.25 4.07
N ASP A 53 11.57 2.50 5.11
CA ASP A 53 12.31 1.24 4.95
C ASP A 53 11.48 0.23 4.15
N ALA A 54 10.18 0.12 4.46
CA ALA A 54 9.26 -0.78 3.77
C ALA A 54 9.10 -0.43 2.29
N ALA A 55 8.91 0.84 1.96
CA ALA A 55 8.84 1.29 0.57
C ALA A 55 10.18 1.06 -0.17
N SER A 56 11.31 1.36 0.48
CA SER A 56 12.65 1.14 -0.09
C SER A 56 12.95 -0.34 -0.32
N TYR A 57 12.55 -1.19 0.62
CA TYR A 57 12.66 -2.63 0.50
C TYR A 57 11.86 -3.15 -0.70
N MET A 58 10.58 -2.72 -0.83
CA MET A 58 9.72 -3.10 -1.95
C MET A 58 10.27 -2.61 -3.29
N ALA A 59 10.73 -1.36 -3.35
CA ALA A 59 11.32 -0.77 -4.57
C ALA A 59 12.59 -1.50 -5.03
N ASN A 60 13.37 -2.04 -4.09
CA ASN A 60 14.59 -2.78 -4.41
C ASN A 60 14.32 -4.25 -4.77
N ARG A 61 13.48 -4.91 -3.99
CA ARG A 61 13.22 -6.36 -4.10
C ARG A 61 12.11 -6.70 -5.10
N GLY A 62 11.07 -5.85 -5.22
CA GLY A 62 9.81 -6.19 -5.87
C GLY A 62 8.84 -6.89 -4.89
N ALA A 63 7.98 -7.77 -5.40
CA ALA A 63 6.95 -8.42 -4.60
C ALA A 63 7.53 -9.28 -3.45
N ASP A 64 6.95 -9.13 -2.26
CA ASP A 64 7.23 -9.94 -1.07
C ASP A 64 5.93 -10.29 -0.34
N ASN A 65 5.42 -11.50 -0.57
CA ASN A 65 4.22 -12.00 0.09
C ASN A 65 4.40 -12.13 1.62
N GLY A 66 5.64 -12.27 2.11
CA GLY A 66 5.94 -12.31 3.55
C GLY A 66 5.62 -10.98 4.22
N LEU A 67 6.05 -9.86 3.61
CA LEU A 67 5.72 -8.52 4.10
C LEU A 67 4.22 -8.23 4.02
N GLU A 68 3.56 -8.60 2.91
CA GLU A 68 2.11 -8.42 2.78
C GLU A 68 1.36 -9.21 3.85
N ASN A 69 1.71 -10.48 4.07
CA ASN A 69 1.11 -11.32 5.11
C ASN A 69 1.40 -10.81 6.53
N PHE A 70 2.57 -10.20 6.76
CA PHE A 70 2.89 -9.55 8.03
C PHE A 70 1.92 -8.40 8.30
N ILE A 71 1.73 -7.51 7.33
CA ILE A 71 0.80 -6.38 7.44
C ILE A 71 -0.65 -6.89 7.62
N ASP A 72 -1.06 -7.93 6.89
CA ASP A 72 -2.39 -8.53 7.03
C ASP A 72 -2.64 -9.04 8.45
N ARG A 73 -1.69 -9.78 9.03
CA ARG A 73 -1.78 -10.26 10.40
C ARG A 73 -1.81 -9.13 11.42
N PHE A 74 -0.99 -8.10 11.20
CA PHE A 74 -1.01 -6.91 12.05
C PHE A 74 -2.39 -6.26 12.05
N LEU A 75 -2.94 -5.96 10.88
CA LEU A 75 -4.25 -5.31 10.75
C LEU A 75 -5.39 -6.18 11.32
N ASP A 76 -5.32 -7.51 11.20
CA ASP A 76 -6.33 -8.42 11.77
C ASP A 76 -6.33 -8.43 13.30
N ASN A 77 -5.18 -8.24 13.93
CA ASN A 77 -5.02 -8.28 15.39
C ASN A 77 -5.06 -6.89 16.04
N SER A 78 -4.74 -5.82 15.31
CA SER A 78 -4.63 -4.46 15.83
C SER A 78 -5.98 -3.94 16.37
N LEU A 79 -5.98 -3.49 17.61
CA LEU A 79 -7.12 -2.80 18.23
C LEU A 79 -7.32 -1.42 17.59
N ASP A 80 -6.23 -0.73 17.24
CA ASP A 80 -6.30 0.58 16.59
C ASP A 80 -6.93 0.47 15.21
N TYR A 81 -6.57 -0.55 14.40
CA TYR A 81 -7.22 -0.77 13.12
C TYR A 81 -8.70 -1.16 13.25
N LYS A 82 -9.05 -1.96 14.26
CA LYS A 82 -10.45 -2.28 14.56
C LYS A 82 -11.23 -1.03 14.93
N SER A 83 -10.65 -0.17 15.79
CA SER A 83 -11.25 1.11 16.16
C SER A 83 -11.37 2.06 14.96
N PHE A 84 -10.33 2.10 14.11
CA PHE A 84 -10.33 2.86 12.85
C PHE A 84 -11.49 2.43 11.93
N ARG A 85 -11.67 1.12 11.74
CA ARG A 85 -12.74 0.57 10.91
C ARG A 85 -14.15 0.76 11.53
N ASN A 86 -14.28 0.69 12.84
CA ASN A 86 -15.55 0.86 13.53
C ASN A 86 -16.13 2.30 13.40
N GLN A 87 -15.30 3.27 13.02
CA GLN A 87 -15.74 4.63 12.71
C GLN A 87 -16.22 4.79 11.25
N MET A 88 -16.08 3.75 10.42
CA MET A 88 -16.61 3.70 9.06
C MET A 88 -17.98 3.03 9.04
N PRO A 89 -18.82 3.31 8.04
CA PRO A 89 -20.07 2.58 7.81
C PRO A 89 -19.80 1.06 7.72
N THR A 90 -20.69 0.26 8.28
CA THR A 90 -20.63 -1.20 8.24
C THR A 90 -20.74 -1.72 6.80
N ARG A 91 -21.55 -1.06 5.97
CA ARG A 91 -21.68 -1.36 4.54
C ARG A 91 -20.98 -0.29 3.72
N THR A 92 -20.25 -0.70 2.69
CA THR A 92 -19.69 0.24 1.72
C THR A 92 -20.80 1.03 1.04
N PRO A 93 -20.76 2.38 1.06
CA PRO A 93 -21.71 3.21 0.32
C PRO A 93 -21.77 2.83 -1.15
N PRO A 94 -22.95 2.91 -1.81
CA PRO A 94 -23.12 2.46 -3.20
C PRO A 94 -22.15 3.13 -4.18
N ALA A 95 -21.89 4.43 -4.07
CA ALA A 95 -20.94 5.14 -4.92
C ALA A 95 -19.51 4.60 -4.78
N LEU A 96 -19.07 4.29 -3.55
CA LEU A 96 -17.75 3.72 -3.27
C LEU A 96 -17.65 2.26 -3.73
N PHE A 97 -18.73 1.51 -3.66
CA PHE A 97 -18.78 0.17 -4.25
C PHE A 97 -18.64 0.22 -5.77
N VAL A 98 -19.33 1.16 -6.45
CA VAL A 98 -19.20 1.38 -7.89
C VAL A 98 -17.77 1.79 -8.26
N TYR A 99 -17.15 2.69 -7.46
CA TYR A 99 -15.75 3.08 -7.62
C TYR A 99 -14.83 1.85 -7.68
N GLN A 100 -14.89 0.96 -6.68
CA GLN A 100 -14.05 -0.24 -6.66
C GLN A 100 -14.30 -1.20 -7.84
N GLN A 101 -15.56 -1.35 -8.27
CA GLN A 101 -15.93 -2.34 -9.29
C GLN A 101 -15.73 -1.85 -10.73
N LYS A 102 -15.82 -0.55 -10.96
CA LYS A 102 -15.88 0.02 -12.30
C LYS A 102 -14.76 1.02 -12.61
N TYR A 103 -13.75 1.11 -11.74
CA TYR A 103 -12.63 2.00 -12.00
C TYR A 103 -12.03 1.81 -13.41
N PRO A 104 -11.79 2.87 -14.21
CA PRO A 104 -11.94 4.30 -13.88
C PRO A 104 -13.33 4.90 -14.19
N ASN A 105 -14.34 4.10 -14.54
CA ASN A 105 -15.67 4.55 -14.99
C ASN A 105 -16.63 4.71 -13.79
N TYR A 106 -16.50 5.78 -13.03
CA TYR A 106 -17.33 6.13 -11.88
C TYR A 106 -17.68 7.62 -11.87
N SER A 107 -18.69 8.01 -11.08
CA SER A 107 -19.01 9.41 -10.82
C SER A 107 -18.14 9.94 -9.70
N MET A 108 -17.22 10.85 -10.02
CA MET A 108 -16.32 11.48 -9.06
C MET A 108 -17.10 12.24 -7.98
N THR A 109 -18.11 13.00 -8.39
CA THR A 109 -18.98 13.77 -7.47
C THR A 109 -19.71 12.86 -6.46
N ASP A 110 -20.22 11.69 -6.91
CA ASP A 110 -20.92 10.77 -6.01
C ASP A 110 -19.96 10.11 -5.03
N VAL A 111 -18.72 9.82 -5.47
CA VAL A 111 -17.66 9.29 -4.60
C VAL A 111 -17.26 10.31 -3.56
N ASP A 112 -17.01 11.56 -3.96
CA ASP A 112 -16.65 12.65 -3.04
C ASP A 112 -17.79 12.92 -2.02
N ASN A 113 -19.02 12.96 -2.48
CA ASN A 113 -20.18 13.16 -1.59
C ASN A 113 -20.25 12.03 -0.55
N ALA A 114 -20.12 10.76 -1.00
CA ALA A 114 -20.17 9.61 -0.11
C ALA A 114 -19.04 9.61 0.94
N ILE A 115 -17.82 10.04 0.58
CA ILE A 115 -16.70 10.18 1.52
C ILE A 115 -16.97 11.34 2.48
N ASN A 116 -17.42 12.49 1.98
CA ASN A 116 -17.63 13.68 2.77
C ASN A 116 -18.79 13.55 3.77
N GLU A 117 -19.81 12.74 3.47
CA GLU A 117 -20.89 12.41 4.40
C GLU A 117 -20.40 11.64 5.64
N ILE A 118 -19.30 10.88 5.53
CA ILE A 118 -18.72 10.10 6.62
C ILE A 118 -18.06 11.01 7.67
N LYS A 119 -17.49 12.15 7.24
CA LYS A 119 -16.87 13.18 8.11
C LYS A 119 -15.74 12.62 8.99
N GLN A 120 -14.94 11.72 8.47
CA GLN A 120 -13.76 11.16 9.13
C GLN A 120 -12.50 11.65 8.43
N THR A 121 -11.53 12.13 9.21
CA THR A 121 -10.18 12.49 8.74
C THR A 121 -9.14 11.58 9.38
N LEU A 122 -7.99 11.45 8.79
CA LEU A 122 -6.87 10.78 9.45
C LEU A 122 -6.39 11.59 10.67
N SER A 123 -5.69 10.94 11.58
CA SER A 123 -4.91 11.65 12.59
C SER A 123 -3.58 12.12 12.02
N ASP A 124 -3.08 13.22 12.56
CA ASP A 124 -1.73 13.71 12.29
C ASP A 124 -0.71 12.61 12.60
N GLY A 125 0.23 12.38 11.67
CA GLY A 125 1.23 11.32 11.78
C GLY A 125 0.82 9.95 11.23
N GLN A 126 -0.41 9.74 10.72
CA GLN A 126 -0.77 8.50 10.03
C GLN A 126 0.03 8.35 8.74
N TYR A 127 0.61 7.15 8.53
CA TYR A 127 1.30 6.80 7.29
C TYR A 127 0.45 5.87 6.42
N LEU A 128 0.54 6.09 5.10
CA LEU A 128 -0.05 5.25 4.05
C LEU A 128 0.90 5.21 2.85
N PHE A 129 0.60 4.34 1.88
CA PHE A 129 1.35 4.20 0.64
C PHE A 129 0.47 4.47 -0.58
N HIS A 130 1.08 5.00 -1.65
CA HIS A 130 0.45 5.10 -2.97
C HIS A 130 1.50 4.79 -4.04
N GLY A 131 1.08 4.18 -5.12
CA GLY A 131 1.93 3.92 -6.28
C GLY A 131 1.46 4.72 -7.48
N GLY A 132 2.36 5.51 -8.05
CA GLY A 132 2.01 6.38 -9.17
C GLY A 132 3.19 7.19 -9.67
N LEU A 133 2.94 8.45 -9.99
CA LEU A 133 3.92 9.41 -10.48
C LEU A 133 3.72 10.75 -9.83
N TRP A 134 4.80 11.42 -9.47
CA TRP A 134 4.75 12.84 -9.14
C TRP A 134 4.66 13.64 -10.46
N PRO A 135 3.58 14.41 -10.68
CA PRO A 135 3.27 14.89 -12.02
C PRO A 135 4.17 16.03 -12.52
N ASP A 136 4.72 16.85 -11.63
CA ASP A 136 5.56 17.99 -11.98
C ASP A 136 6.75 18.13 -11.03
N LEU A 137 7.94 17.80 -11.51
CA LEU A 137 9.18 17.89 -10.72
C LEU A 137 9.60 19.35 -10.41
N ASN A 138 9.01 20.34 -11.06
CA ASN A 138 9.26 21.75 -10.75
C ASN A 138 8.34 22.28 -9.64
N SER A 139 7.33 21.51 -9.23
CA SER A 139 6.43 21.83 -8.14
C SER A 139 6.57 20.85 -7.00
N ASN A 140 6.75 21.35 -5.79
CA ASN A 140 6.74 20.53 -4.59
C ASN A 140 5.34 20.36 -3.97
N SER A 141 4.29 20.93 -4.59
CA SER A 141 2.93 20.83 -4.07
C SER A 141 1.95 20.49 -5.18
N LEU A 142 0.94 19.71 -4.81
CA LEU A 142 -0.13 19.26 -5.69
C LEU A 142 -1.45 19.25 -4.94
N GLU A 143 -2.50 19.79 -5.54
CA GLU A 143 -3.87 19.63 -5.08
C GLU A 143 -4.57 18.56 -5.92
N LEU A 144 -5.11 17.53 -5.26
CA LEU A 144 -5.74 16.39 -5.93
C LEU A 144 -7.10 16.79 -6.51
N LYS A 145 -7.27 16.58 -7.79
CA LYS A 145 -8.51 16.90 -8.52
C LYS A 145 -9.54 15.77 -8.51
N SER A 146 -9.16 14.60 -8.00
CA SER A 146 -10.00 13.39 -7.96
C SER A 146 -9.76 12.62 -6.66
N PRO A 147 -10.67 11.72 -6.27
CA PRO A 147 -10.45 10.83 -5.15
C PRO A 147 -9.12 10.08 -5.27
N PHE A 148 -8.41 9.95 -4.14
CA PHE A 148 -7.03 9.46 -4.14
C PHE A 148 -6.91 8.18 -3.32
N SER A 149 -6.63 7.08 -4.01
CA SER A 149 -6.49 5.76 -3.42
C SER A 149 -5.11 5.59 -2.77
N THR A 150 -5.11 5.08 -1.56
CA THR A 150 -3.90 4.76 -0.79
C THR A 150 -4.05 3.41 -0.10
N SER A 151 -2.98 2.84 0.42
CA SER A 151 -3.00 1.55 1.10
C SER A 151 -2.13 1.56 2.36
N PHE A 152 -2.45 0.70 3.34
CA PHE A 152 -1.55 0.37 4.44
C PHE A 152 -0.36 -0.52 4.01
N CYS A 153 -0.35 -1.01 2.78
CA CYS A 153 0.63 -1.96 2.28
C CYS A 153 1.43 -1.40 1.11
N PRO A 154 2.78 -1.30 1.19
CA PRO A 154 3.60 -0.80 0.09
C PRO A 154 3.60 -1.72 -1.13
N GLN A 155 3.36 -3.04 -0.96
CA GLN A 155 3.25 -3.97 -2.07
C GLN A 155 1.99 -3.72 -2.90
N VAL A 156 0.86 -3.40 -2.25
CA VAL A 156 -0.37 -3.00 -2.94
C VAL A 156 -0.12 -1.72 -3.73
N ALA A 157 0.52 -0.73 -3.12
CA ALA A 157 0.87 0.52 -3.79
C ALA A 157 1.77 0.28 -5.01
N LEU A 158 2.79 -0.57 -4.89
CA LEU A 158 3.68 -0.92 -6.00
C LEU A 158 2.91 -1.61 -7.15
N ARG A 159 2.05 -2.60 -6.84
CA ARG A 159 1.18 -3.25 -7.84
C ARG A 159 0.26 -2.26 -8.55
N ASN A 160 -0.25 -1.27 -7.82
CA ASN A 160 -1.10 -0.23 -8.41
C ASN A 160 -0.32 0.69 -9.36
N ALA A 161 0.95 0.99 -9.09
CA ALA A 161 1.83 1.71 -10.01
C ALA A 161 2.11 0.95 -11.31
N GLU A 162 2.12 -0.38 -11.25
CA GLU A 162 2.36 -1.27 -12.40
C GLU A 162 1.08 -1.60 -13.19
N TRP A 163 -0.09 -1.33 -12.60
CA TRP A 163 -1.38 -1.75 -13.12
C TRP A 163 -1.61 -1.29 -14.56
N ARG A 164 -2.02 -2.24 -15.44
CA ARG A 164 -2.25 -2.01 -16.88
C ARG A 164 -1.04 -1.41 -17.62
N GLY A 165 0.17 -1.61 -17.12
CA GLY A 165 1.38 -1.12 -17.76
C GLY A 165 1.65 0.38 -17.57
N GLN A 166 1.02 1.04 -16.59
CA GLN A 166 1.22 2.47 -16.32
C GLN A 166 2.70 2.82 -16.11
N ALA A 167 3.41 2.02 -15.32
CA ALA A 167 4.85 2.20 -15.09
C ALA A 167 5.67 2.02 -16.37
N TYR A 168 5.25 1.09 -17.25
CA TYR A 168 5.87 0.93 -18.57
C TYR A 168 5.69 2.18 -19.40
N ASP A 169 4.47 2.70 -19.53
CA ASP A 169 4.20 3.88 -20.35
C ASP A 169 4.89 5.13 -19.81
N ALA A 170 4.86 5.33 -18.49
CA ALA A 170 5.48 6.45 -17.82
C ALA A 170 7.01 6.44 -17.83
N GLY A 171 7.64 5.25 -17.93
CA GLY A 171 9.09 5.11 -17.92
C GLY A 171 9.72 5.31 -16.53
N GLN A 172 8.93 5.31 -15.47
CA GLN A 172 9.38 5.37 -14.07
C GLN A 172 8.27 4.95 -13.11
N ILE A 173 8.65 4.71 -11.84
CA ILE A 173 7.74 4.54 -10.71
C ILE A 173 8.12 5.51 -9.61
N ASP A 174 7.14 6.22 -9.05
CA ASP A 174 7.24 6.87 -7.76
C ASP A 174 6.38 6.09 -6.75
N LEU A 175 7.03 5.49 -5.75
CA LEU A 175 6.36 4.83 -4.61
C LEU A 175 6.30 5.83 -3.47
N PHE A 176 5.10 6.31 -3.19
CA PHE A 176 4.82 7.34 -2.19
C PHE A 176 4.77 6.73 -0.80
N VAL A 177 5.46 7.36 0.13
CA VAL A 177 5.26 7.24 1.58
C VAL A 177 4.56 8.51 2.02
N LEU A 178 3.27 8.40 2.22
CA LEU A 178 2.39 9.52 2.61
C LEU A 178 2.35 9.62 4.13
N ARG A 179 2.54 10.83 4.66
CA ARG A 179 2.33 11.15 6.06
C ARG A 179 1.23 12.19 6.19
N ALA A 180 0.17 11.88 6.92
CA ALA A 180 -0.86 12.85 7.24
C ALA A 180 -0.27 13.98 8.12
N VAL A 181 -0.44 15.22 7.69
CA VAL A 181 0.02 16.42 8.40
C VAL A 181 -1.10 17.44 8.41
N ASN A 182 -1.64 17.71 9.59
CA ASN A 182 -2.80 18.58 9.77
C ASN A 182 -3.94 18.23 8.79
N PRO A 183 -4.39 16.96 8.73
CA PRO A 183 -5.28 16.46 7.68
C PRO A 183 -6.66 17.10 7.77
N GLN A 184 -7.12 17.66 6.65
CA GLN A 184 -8.43 18.29 6.49
C GLN A 184 -9.35 17.46 5.60
N SER A 185 -8.77 16.64 4.72
CA SER A 185 -9.54 15.85 3.75
C SER A 185 -10.20 14.66 4.42
N ASN A 186 -11.48 14.43 4.09
CA ASN A 186 -12.20 13.26 4.54
C ASN A 186 -11.71 12.00 3.84
N VAL A 187 -11.82 10.86 4.54
CA VAL A 187 -11.38 9.56 4.04
C VAL A 187 -12.43 8.48 4.27
N PHE A 188 -12.36 7.45 3.44
CA PHE A 188 -13.06 6.19 3.64
C PHE A 188 -12.07 5.02 3.60
N ALA A 189 -12.07 4.18 4.63
CA ALA A 189 -11.32 2.94 4.61
C ALA A 189 -12.24 1.77 4.22
N PHE A 190 -11.88 1.04 3.19
CA PHE A 190 -12.66 -0.10 2.74
C PHE A 190 -12.55 -1.30 3.69
N PRO A 191 -13.60 -2.12 3.83
CA PRO A 191 -13.53 -3.34 4.62
C PRO A 191 -12.57 -4.34 3.95
N ARG A 192 -11.74 -5.02 4.77
CA ARG A 192 -10.81 -6.06 4.29
C ARG A 192 -11.47 -7.41 4.08
N LYS A 193 -12.57 -7.69 4.79
CA LYS A 193 -13.32 -8.97 4.72
C LYS A 193 -14.68 -8.75 4.08
N GLY A 194 -15.16 -9.76 3.34
CA GLY A 194 -16.48 -9.70 2.70
C GLY A 194 -16.54 -8.86 1.41
N THR A 195 -15.39 -8.47 0.85
CA THR A 195 -15.28 -7.73 -0.43
C THR A 195 -14.21 -8.35 -1.32
N LYS A 196 -14.38 -8.23 -2.64
CA LYS A 196 -13.41 -8.73 -3.63
C LYS A 196 -12.07 -8.01 -3.59
N MET A 197 -12.05 -6.73 -3.17
CA MET A 197 -10.87 -5.86 -3.15
C MET A 197 -10.32 -5.65 -1.73
N GLY A 198 -10.71 -6.46 -0.76
CA GLY A 198 -10.30 -6.32 0.63
C GLY A 198 -8.79 -6.50 0.87
N ASN A 199 -8.11 -7.20 -0.02
CA ASN A 199 -6.66 -7.36 -0.02
C ASN A 199 -5.91 -6.04 -0.32
N GLU A 200 -6.56 -5.03 -0.89
CA GLU A 200 -5.94 -3.73 -1.17
C GLU A 200 -5.70 -2.88 0.07
N LYS A 201 -6.37 -3.18 1.19
CA LYS A 201 -6.18 -2.45 2.46
C LYS A 201 -6.35 -0.94 2.26
N GLU A 202 -7.33 -0.60 1.41
CA GLU A 202 -7.48 0.71 0.81
C GLU A 202 -8.05 1.75 1.78
N VAL A 203 -7.44 2.94 1.74
CA VAL A 203 -7.96 4.18 2.30
C VAL A 203 -8.08 5.19 1.16
N LEU A 204 -9.30 5.63 0.88
CA LEU A 204 -9.63 6.55 -0.20
C LEU A 204 -9.87 7.96 0.36
N PHE A 205 -9.12 8.93 -0.12
CA PHE A 205 -9.33 10.35 0.18
C PHE A 205 -10.34 10.95 -0.79
N ALA A 206 -11.15 11.89 -0.30
CA ALA A 206 -11.92 12.77 -1.17
C ALA A 206 -10.99 13.69 -1.98
N SER A 207 -11.50 14.21 -3.09
CA SER A 207 -10.81 15.24 -3.88
C SER A 207 -10.49 16.47 -3.04
N GLY A 208 -9.47 17.25 -3.45
CA GLY A 208 -9.06 18.46 -2.77
C GLY A 208 -7.95 18.27 -1.73
N ALA A 209 -7.54 17.04 -1.43
CA ALA A 209 -6.38 16.80 -0.56
C ALA A 209 -5.12 17.42 -1.16
N LYS A 210 -4.27 18.02 -0.31
CA LYS A 210 -3.03 18.67 -0.71
C LYS A 210 -1.85 17.78 -0.39
N LEU A 211 -0.99 17.58 -1.38
CA LEU A 211 0.26 16.85 -1.27
C LEU A 211 1.45 17.81 -1.27
N ILE A 212 2.43 17.58 -0.40
CA ILE A 212 3.69 18.33 -0.36
C ILE A 212 4.84 17.34 -0.42
N LEU A 213 5.61 17.37 -1.51
CA LEU A 213 6.82 16.56 -1.69
C LEU A 213 7.91 17.03 -0.73
N ARG A 214 8.40 16.14 0.11
CA ARG A 214 9.46 16.39 1.09
C ARG A 214 10.79 15.83 0.67
N ASN A 215 10.78 14.65 0.06
CA ASN A 215 12.01 13.98 -0.36
C ASN A 215 11.72 13.05 -1.54
N ARG A 216 12.72 12.86 -2.42
CA ARG A 216 12.65 11.91 -3.53
C ARG A 216 13.99 11.19 -3.66
N MET A 217 13.99 9.87 -3.46
CA MET A 217 15.19 9.02 -3.47
C MET A 217 15.11 8.00 -4.60
N LEU A 218 16.11 7.97 -5.46
CA LEU A 218 16.28 6.88 -6.43
C LEU A 218 16.72 5.61 -5.66
N ILE A 219 15.93 4.54 -5.73
CA ILE A 219 16.24 3.27 -5.07
C ILE A 219 16.90 2.29 -6.05
N LYS A 220 16.37 2.20 -7.26
CA LYS A 220 16.87 1.28 -8.28
C LYS A 220 16.71 1.89 -9.67
N LYS A 221 17.74 1.78 -10.52
CA LYS A 221 17.72 2.33 -11.89
C LYS A 221 17.01 1.42 -12.90
N ASN A 222 17.06 0.14 -12.67
CA ASN A 222 16.65 -0.92 -13.58
C ASN A 222 15.61 -1.83 -12.94
N TYR A 223 14.48 -1.27 -12.56
CA TYR A 223 13.32 -2.03 -12.11
C TYR A 223 12.54 -2.49 -13.34
N SER A 224 12.37 -3.82 -13.48
CA SER A 224 11.71 -4.38 -14.67
C SER A 224 10.21 -4.22 -14.58
N VAL A 225 9.62 -3.60 -15.59
CA VAL A 225 8.17 -3.41 -15.74
C VAL A 225 7.68 -4.00 -17.05
N ALA A 226 6.42 -4.41 -17.06
CA ALA A 226 5.81 -5.07 -18.21
C ALA A 226 4.47 -4.45 -18.58
N LYS A 227 4.10 -4.60 -19.86
CA LYS A 227 2.81 -4.21 -20.41
C LYS A 227 2.37 -5.25 -21.44
N SER A 228 1.08 -5.62 -21.46
CA SER A 228 0.53 -6.44 -22.54
C SER A 228 0.59 -5.67 -23.86
N ASP A 229 0.98 -6.33 -24.95
CA ASP A 229 0.95 -5.77 -26.31
C ASP A 229 -0.43 -5.90 -26.98
N GLY A 230 -1.40 -6.55 -26.33
CA GLY A 230 -2.76 -6.76 -26.86
C GLY A 230 -2.94 -8.06 -27.65
N GLU A 231 -1.85 -8.79 -28.00
CA GLU A 231 -1.87 -9.97 -28.87
C GLU A 231 -1.17 -11.19 -28.26
N TYR A 232 -1.34 -11.50 -26.99
CA TYR A 232 -0.67 -12.61 -26.29
C TYR A 232 0.82 -12.38 -25.96
N GLY A 233 1.38 -11.21 -26.31
CA GLY A 233 2.75 -10.81 -26.00
C GLY A 233 2.83 -9.95 -24.75
N CYS A 234 4.05 -9.79 -24.27
CA CYS A 234 4.38 -8.93 -23.15
C CYS A 234 5.60 -8.09 -23.50
N LEU A 235 5.42 -6.78 -23.54
CA LEU A 235 6.52 -5.83 -23.64
C LEU A 235 7.14 -5.61 -22.28
N SER A 236 8.46 -5.61 -22.18
CA SER A 236 9.17 -5.33 -20.94
C SER A 236 10.27 -4.31 -21.15
N LYS A 237 10.54 -3.50 -20.12
CA LYS A 237 11.71 -2.61 -20.07
C LYS A 237 12.09 -2.34 -18.62
N ASP A 238 13.30 -1.87 -18.44
CA ASP A 238 13.78 -1.39 -17.15
C ASP A 238 13.50 0.10 -16.99
N VAL A 239 13.03 0.49 -15.81
CA VAL A 239 12.72 1.87 -15.47
C VAL A 239 13.29 2.23 -14.08
N PRO A 240 13.61 3.49 -13.80
CA PRO A 240 13.95 3.91 -12.45
C PRO A 240 12.73 3.85 -11.53
N ILE A 241 12.95 3.39 -10.30
CA ILE A 241 11.98 3.45 -9.22
C ILE A 241 12.49 4.34 -8.10
N PHE A 242 11.65 5.25 -7.67
CA PHE A 242 11.92 6.19 -6.60
C PHE A 242 10.99 5.92 -5.41
N VAL A 243 11.50 6.16 -4.21
CA VAL A 243 10.67 6.33 -3.01
C VAL A 243 10.56 7.82 -2.76
N ILE A 244 9.33 8.30 -2.66
CA ILE A 244 9.05 9.70 -2.39
C ILE A 244 8.31 9.86 -1.06
N GLN A 245 8.77 10.79 -0.23
CA GLN A 245 8.12 11.13 1.03
C GLN A 245 7.25 12.36 0.80
N VAL A 246 5.99 12.25 1.16
CA VAL A 246 4.97 13.25 0.86
C VAL A 246 4.12 13.50 2.08
N ASP A 247 3.93 14.76 2.46
CA ASP A 247 2.91 15.13 3.42
C ASP A 247 1.56 15.29 2.70
N ILE A 248 0.47 14.79 3.33
CA ILE A 248 -0.91 14.90 2.84
C ILE A 248 -1.77 15.58 3.89
N SER A 249 -2.60 16.57 3.46
CA SER A 249 -3.51 17.33 4.34
C SER A 249 -4.94 17.41 3.80
#